data_62ded884874293f2a6abfec7c070a01b
#
_entry.id   62ded884874293f2a6abfec7c070a01b
#
_cell.length_a   1.000
_cell.length_b   1.000
_cell.length_c   1.000
_cell.angle_alpha   90.00
_cell.angle_beta   90.00
_cell.angle_gamma   90.00
#
_symmetry.space_group_name_H-M   'P 1'
#
loop_
_entity.id
_entity.type
_entity.pdbx_description
1 polymer ?
#
loop_
_entity_poly.entity_id
_entity_poly.type
_entity_poly.pdbx_seq_one_letter_code
_entity_poly.pdbx_strand_id
1 'polypeptide(L)'
;KLNQQMWRDVINNDRSINGKIKVVFIEDYRVSIAEWIFAAADVSEQISTASKEASGTGNMKFMLNGALTLGTMDGANVEIVEEVGKENAFIFGMSSDEVIAHERNRDYDPMQIFNTDQDIRKVLMQLINGFYSPNDPELFRDLYNSLLNTQCTQFADTYFILKDFHSYADAQKRVMEAYKDEEGWAKSAILNIAHAGKFSSDRTIQEYVDGYLALRQNYRRGIRKSYKIADCLF
;
A
#
# COMPACT_ATOMS: atom_id res chain seq x y z
N LYS A 1 -3.02 9.08 17.61
CA LYS A 1 -4.18 9.95 17.93
C LYS A 1 -4.91 10.43 16.68
N LEU A 2 -4.20 10.80 15.60
CA LEU A 2 -4.80 11.31 14.36
C LEU A 2 -5.76 10.31 13.70
N ASN A 3 -5.35 9.05 13.60
CA ASN A 3 -6.09 8.05 12.82
C ASN A 3 -7.33 7.50 13.52
N GLN A 4 -7.39 7.48 14.85
CA GLN A 4 -8.42 6.73 15.56
C GLN A 4 -9.74 7.47 15.72
N GLN A 5 -9.72 8.73 16.10
CA GLN A 5 -10.94 9.48 16.37
C GLN A 5 -11.43 10.32 15.19
N MET A 6 -10.48 10.86 14.44
CA MET A 6 -10.75 11.91 13.48
C MET A 6 -11.39 11.42 12.19
N TRP A 7 -10.74 10.48 11.50
CA TRP A 7 -11.29 9.97 10.24
C TRP A 7 -12.58 9.21 10.47
N ARG A 8 -12.61 8.38 11.50
CA ARG A 8 -13.81 7.63 11.87
C ARG A 8 -14.95 8.57 12.23
N ASP A 9 -14.71 9.54 13.12
CA ASP A 9 -15.78 10.37 13.66
C ASP A 9 -16.24 11.41 12.63
N VAL A 10 -15.36 11.97 11.83
CA VAL A 10 -15.71 12.93 10.78
C VAL A 10 -16.42 12.22 9.62
N ILE A 11 -15.82 11.19 9.02
CA ILE A 11 -16.38 10.53 7.83
C ILE A 11 -17.66 9.78 8.18
N ASN A 12 -17.67 9.01 9.27
CA ASN A 12 -18.84 8.21 9.64
C ASN A 12 -20.04 9.04 10.08
N ASN A 13 -19.81 10.29 10.51
CA ASN A 13 -20.87 11.20 10.93
C ASN A 13 -21.23 12.25 9.87
N ASP A 14 -20.52 12.29 8.75
CA ASP A 14 -20.83 13.22 7.66
C ASP A 14 -22.11 12.80 6.94
N ARG A 15 -23.15 13.64 7.08
CA ARG A 15 -24.46 13.40 6.47
C ARG A 15 -24.43 13.39 4.94
N SER A 16 -23.45 14.07 4.32
CA SER A 16 -23.30 14.09 2.87
C SER A 16 -22.87 12.73 2.31
N ILE A 17 -22.14 11.95 3.10
CA ILE A 17 -21.73 10.59 2.76
C ILE A 17 -22.89 9.60 2.84
N ASN A 18 -23.88 9.89 3.70
CA ASN A 18 -25.12 9.09 3.83
C ASN A 18 -24.86 7.58 4.01
N GLY A 19 -23.87 7.22 4.82
CA GLY A 19 -23.52 5.83 5.11
C GLY A 19 -22.84 5.05 3.97
N LYS A 20 -22.52 5.68 2.84
CA LYS A 20 -21.85 5.04 1.70
C LYS A 20 -20.41 4.66 1.98
N ILE A 21 -19.76 5.35 2.92
CA ILE A 21 -18.40 5.07 3.37
C ILE A 21 -18.43 4.87 4.88
N LYS A 22 -17.78 3.81 5.34
CA LYS A 22 -17.58 3.53 6.76
C LYS A 22 -16.10 3.32 7.02
N VAL A 23 -15.52 4.16 7.87
CA VAL A 23 -14.13 4.01 8.33
C VAL A 23 -14.15 3.23 9.64
N VAL A 24 -13.39 2.15 9.68
CA VAL A 24 -13.21 1.32 10.87
C VAL A 24 -11.74 1.26 11.22
N PHE A 25 -11.41 1.67 12.44
CA PHE A 25 -10.07 1.47 12.98
C PHE A 25 -10.03 0.13 13.73
N ILE A 26 -9.14 -0.75 13.30
CA ILE A 26 -8.94 -2.05 13.95
C ILE A 26 -7.94 -1.86 15.09
N GLU A 27 -8.44 -1.88 16.32
CA GLU A 27 -7.58 -1.81 17.52
C GLU A 27 -6.77 -3.10 17.65
N ASP A 28 -5.56 -2.96 18.21
CA ASP A 28 -4.67 -4.09 18.48
C ASP A 28 -4.47 -5.01 17.25
N TYR A 29 -4.20 -4.38 16.09
CA TYR A 29 -3.91 -5.11 14.86
C TYR A 29 -2.72 -6.05 15.07
N ARG A 30 -2.94 -7.34 14.83
CA ARG A 30 -1.95 -8.42 14.97
C ARG A 30 -2.23 -9.55 14.00
N VAL A 31 -1.32 -10.53 13.91
CA VAL A 31 -1.40 -11.64 12.96
C VAL A 31 -2.77 -12.33 12.95
N SER A 32 -3.33 -12.66 14.12
CA SER A 32 -4.61 -13.35 14.22
C SER A 32 -5.81 -12.54 13.68
N ILE A 33 -5.75 -11.21 13.75
CA ILE A 33 -6.77 -10.33 13.14
C ILE A 33 -6.48 -10.15 11.65
N ALA A 34 -5.20 -10.04 11.29
CA ALA A 34 -4.78 -9.87 9.90
C ALA A 34 -5.26 -10.99 9.00
N GLU A 35 -5.28 -12.24 9.47
CA GLU A 35 -5.78 -13.41 8.73
C GLU A 35 -7.23 -13.20 8.24
N TRP A 36 -8.09 -12.64 9.10
CA TRP A 36 -9.46 -12.34 8.73
C TRP A 36 -9.56 -11.19 7.72
N ILE A 37 -8.72 -10.16 7.91
CA ILE A 37 -8.72 -8.99 7.02
C ILE A 37 -8.23 -9.36 5.63
N PHE A 38 -7.16 -10.16 5.52
CA PHE A 38 -6.66 -10.64 4.23
C PHE A 38 -7.73 -11.40 3.45
N ALA A 39 -8.50 -12.24 4.12
CA ALA A 39 -9.56 -13.02 3.48
C ALA A 39 -10.82 -12.18 3.15
N ALA A 40 -11.02 -11.06 3.82
CA ALA A 40 -12.23 -10.24 3.67
C ALA A 40 -12.06 -9.04 2.72
N ALA A 41 -10.84 -8.74 2.29
CA ALA A 41 -10.56 -7.53 1.51
C ALA A 41 -10.73 -7.77 0.00
N ASP A 42 -11.38 -6.84 -0.68
CA ASP A 42 -11.45 -6.79 -2.14
C ASP A 42 -10.28 -5.99 -2.73
N VAL A 43 -9.78 -5.00 -2.00
CA VAL A 43 -8.68 -4.12 -2.41
C VAL A 43 -7.62 -4.07 -1.33
N SER A 44 -6.38 -4.14 -1.76
CA SER A 44 -5.19 -3.98 -0.92
C SER A 44 -4.49 -2.67 -1.28
N GLU A 45 -4.52 -1.69 -0.37
CA GLU A 45 -3.82 -0.42 -0.56
C GLU A 45 -2.36 -0.51 -0.09
N GLN A 46 -1.43 -0.39 -1.05
CA GLN A 46 0.02 -0.51 -0.87
C GLN A 46 0.66 0.79 -1.35
N ILE A 47 0.58 1.83 -0.52
CA ILE A 47 0.77 3.23 -0.90
C ILE A 47 2.11 3.83 -0.45
N SER A 48 3.14 3.03 -0.25
CA SER A 48 4.50 3.54 -0.04
C SER A 48 4.94 4.37 -1.25
N THR A 49 5.71 5.42 -1.00
CA THR A 49 6.34 6.16 -2.11
C THR A 49 7.33 5.25 -2.81
N ALA A 50 7.34 5.26 -4.13
CA ALA A 50 8.27 4.46 -4.91
C ALA A 50 9.72 4.69 -4.46
N SER A 51 10.52 3.65 -4.39
CA SER A 51 11.89 3.59 -3.83
C SER A 51 12.00 3.56 -2.30
N LYS A 52 10.91 3.55 -1.53
CA LYS A 52 10.96 3.62 -0.07
C LYS A 52 10.63 2.30 0.64
N GLU A 53 9.94 1.40 -0.02
CA GLU A 53 9.62 0.07 0.51
C GLU A 53 10.49 -0.99 -0.13
N ALA A 54 11.21 -1.78 0.68
CA ALA A 54 12.09 -2.82 0.15
C ALA A 54 11.33 -3.98 -0.48
N SER A 55 10.24 -4.41 0.10
CA SER A 55 9.39 -5.49 -0.39
C SER A 55 7.93 -5.32 0.05
N GLY A 56 7.68 -5.25 1.36
CA GLY A 56 6.38 -5.50 1.93
C GLY A 56 6.08 -7.00 2.02
N THR A 57 5.12 -7.36 2.84
CA THR A 57 4.64 -8.74 2.98
C THR A 57 3.12 -8.83 2.93
N GLY A 58 2.42 -7.78 3.34
CA GLY A 58 0.96 -7.70 3.30
C GLY A 58 0.41 -7.81 1.89
N ASN A 59 1.04 -7.15 0.93
CA ASN A 59 0.66 -7.17 -0.48
C ASN A 59 0.55 -8.61 -1.04
N MET A 60 1.54 -9.46 -0.79
CA MET A 60 1.54 -10.87 -1.23
C MET A 60 0.40 -11.67 -0.57
N LYS A 61 0.12 -11.41 0.72
CA LYS A 61 -0.94 -12.08 1.47
C LYS A 61 -2.33 -11.68 0.97
N PHE A 62 -2.52 -10.40 0.65
CA PHE A 62 -3.74 -9.91 0.02
C PHE A 62 -3.93 -10.52 -1.37
N MET A 63 -2.88 -10.54 -2.20
CA MET A 63 -2.90 -11.15 -3.53
C MET A 63 -3.31 -12.64 -3.46
N LEU A 64 -2.74 -13.40 -2.52
CA LEU A 64 -3.08 -14.81 -2.29
C LEU A 64 -4.56 -15.02 -1.95
N ASN A 65 -5.20 -14.03 -1.33
CA ASN A 65 -6.62 -14.05 -0.97
C ASN A 65 -7.52 -13.35 -2.00
N GLY A 66 -6.99 -12.93 -3.15
CA GLY A 66 -7.76 -12.38 -4.26
C GLY A 66 -8.03 -10.89 -4.20
N ALA A 67 -7.49 -10.18 -3.21
CA ALA A 67 -7.58 -8.72 -3.18
C ALA A 67 -6.72 -8.10 -4.28
N LEU A 68 -7.27 -7.16 -5.04
CA LEU A 68 -6.53 -6.47 -6.09
C LEU A 68 -5.67 -5.36 -5.49
N THR A 69 -4.45 -5.22 -6.01
CA THR A 69 -3.49 -4.23 -5.52
C THR A 69 -3.82 -2.84 -6.06
N LEU A 70 -4.05 -1.88 -5.17
CA LEU A 70 -3.97 -0.45 -5.43
C LEU A 70 -2.66 0.06 -4.81
N GLY A 71 -1.70 0.45 -5.63
CA GLY A 71 -0.38 0.77 -5.10
C GLY A 71 0.54 1.49 -6.06
N THR A 72 1.72 1.80 -5.57
CA THR A 72 2.83 2.33 -6.35
C THR A 72 3.68 1.19 -6.92
N MET A 73 4.51 1.49 -7.92
CA MET A 73 5.51 0.55 -8.43
C MET A 73 6.71 0.52 -7.48
N ASP A 74 6.51 -0.11 -6.31
CA ASP A 74 7.49 -0.20 -5.23
C ASP A 74 7.41 -1.56 -4.52
N GLY A 75 8.52 -2.00 -3.94
CA GLY A 75 8.60 -3.28 -3.25
C GLY A 75 8.07 -4.44 -4.09
N ALA A 76 7.40 -5.38 -3.46
CA ALA A 76 6.83 -6.55 -4.15
C ALA A 76 5.62 -6.22 -5.05
N ASN A 77 5.11 -4.98 -5.06
CA ASN A 77 4.08 -4.60 -6.03
C ASN A 77 4.63 -4.69 -7.47
N VAL A 78 5.93 -4.49 -7.66
CA VAL A 78 6.59 -4.64 -8.96
C VAL A 78 6.40 -6.07 -9.48
N GLU A 79 6.79 -7.05 -8.67
CA GLU A 79 6.65 -8.46 -9.03
C GLU A 79 5.18 -8.89 -9.14
N ILE A 80 4.29 -8.35 -8.30
CA ILE A 80 2.85 -8.62 -8.43
C ILE A 80 2.35 -8.17 -9.81
N VAL A 81 2.70 -6.95 -10.23
CA VAL A 81 2.28 -6.43 -11.54
C VAL A 81 2.92 -7.21 -12.69
N GLU A 82 4.17 -7.65 -12.55
CA GLU A 82 4.83 -8.51 -13.54
C GLU A 82 4.10 -9.85 -13.71
N GLU A 83 3.60 -10.42 -12.61
CA GLU A 83 2.92 -11.72 -12.63
C GLU A 83 1.48 -11.62 -13.15
N VAL A 84 0.72 -10.57 -12.80
CA VAL A 84 -0.71 -10.50 -13.14
C VAL A 84 -1.03 -9.58 -14.31
N GLY A 85 -0.10 -8.74 -14.74
CA GLY A 85 -0.33 -7.68 -15.73
C GLY A 85 -0.90 -6.39 -15.11
N LYS A 86 -0.61 -5.27 -15.79
CA LYS A 86 -1.04 -3.92 -15.31
C LYS A 86 -2.56 -3.74 -15.30
N GLU A 87 -3.27 -4.53 -16.10
CA GLU A 87 -4.73 -4.52 -16.20
C GLU A 87 -5.42 -5.15 -14.97
N ASN A 88 -4.68 -5.93 -14.18
CA ASN A 88 -5.19 -6.61 -12.98
C ASN A 88 -4.67 -5.99 -11.67
N ALA A 89 -4.15 -4.75 -11.74
CA ALA A 89 -3.72 -3.94 -10.61
C ALA A 89 -3.98 -2.45 -10.89
N PHE A 90 -4.08 -1.65 -9.85
CA PHE A 90 -4.35 -0.21 -9.95
C PHE A 90 -3.12 0.57 -9.52
N ILE A 91 -2.24 0.84 -10.47
CA ILE A 91 -0.96 1.52 -10.19
C ILE A 91 -1.12 3.03 -10.30
N PHE A 92 -0.46 3.75 -9.39
CA PHE A 92 -0.39 5.20 -9.36
C PHE A 92 0.99 5.70 -8.92
N GLY A 93 1.16 7.02 -8.95
CA GLY A 93 2.34 7.69 -8.43
C GLY A 93 3.53 7.68 -9.37
N MET A 94 4.58 8.33 -8.91
CA MET A 94 5.86 8.41 -9.62
C MET A 94 6.56 7.04 -9.65
N SER A 95 7.41 6.86 -10.64
CA SER A 95 8.38 5.77 -10.66
C SER A 95 9.52 6.01 -9.66
N SER A 96 10.24 4.95 -9.31
CA SER A 96 11.43 5.06 -8.45
C SER A 96 12.50 6.00 -9.03
N ASP A 97 12.67 6.00 -10.36
CA ASP A 97 13.64 6.87 -11.03
C ASP A 97 13.25 8.35 -10.92
N GLU A 98 11.95 8.67 -11.04
CA GLU A 98 11.44 10.04 -10.86
C GLU A 98 11.64 10.51 -9.42
N VAL A 99 11.31 9.68 -8.43
CA VAL A 99 11.53 10.00 -7.02
C VAL A 99 13.01 10.28 -6.75
N ILE A 100 13.91 9.39 -7.19
CA ILE A 100 15.35 9.54 -7.02
C ILE A 100 15.88 10.80 -7.74
N ALA A 101 15.32 11.11 -8.92
CA ALA A 101 15.69 12.32 -9.64
C ALA A 101 15.29 13.59 -8.86
N HIS A 102 14.07 13.65 -8.33
CA HIS A 102 13.63 14.78 -7.48
C HIS A 102 14.48 14.93 -6.22
N GLU A 103 14.82 13.83 -5.55
CA GLU A 103 15.70 13.86 -4.37
C GLU A 103 17.11 14.39 -4.70
N ARG A 104 17.67 13.96 -5.84
CA ARG A 104 19.00 14.39 -6.29
C ARG A 104 19.00 15.85 -6.72
N ASN A 105 18.01 16.25 -7.50
CA ASN A 105 17.93 17.59 -8.08
C ASN A 105 17.44 18.63 -7.07
N ARG A 106 16.74 18.19 -6.03
CA ARG A 106 16.10 19.07 -5.04
C ARG A 106 15.17 20.11 -5.67
N ASP A 107 14.43 19.68 -6.69
CA ASP A 107 13.56 20.53 -7.51
C ASP A 107 12.07 20.40 -7.15
N TYR A 108 11.76 19.66 -6.08
CA TYR A 108 10.41 19.50 -5.57
C TYR A 108 10.06 20.60 -4.57
N ASP A 109 8.99 21.34 -4.86
CA ASP A 109 8.44 22.39 -3.98
C ASP A 109 6.96 22.10 -3.65
N PRO A 110 6.66 21.49 -2.48
CA PRO A 110 5.30 21.24 -2.05
C PRO A 110 4.49 22.51 -1.80
N MET A 111 5.14 23.64 -1.47
CA MET A 111 4.46 24.91 -1.30
C MET A 111 3.93 25.46 -2.63
N GLN A 112 4.62 25.23 -3.74
CA GLN A 112 4.11 25.56 -5.05
C GLN A 112 2.81 24.78 -5.35
N ILE A 113 2.77 23.48 -5.07
CA ILE A 113 1.56 22.64 -5.23
C ILE A 113 0.42 23.23 -4.36
N PHE A 114 0.68 23.47 -3.09
CA PHE A 114 -0.31 24.06 -2.17
C PHE A 114 -0.88 25.39 -2.69
N ASN A 115 -0.06 26.22 -3.31
CA ASN A 115 -0.50 27.52 -3.81
C ASN A 115 -1.28 27.45 -5.13
N THR A 116 -1.03 26.44 -5.95
CA THR A 116 -1.63 26.29 -7.29
C THR A 116 -2.78 25.30 -7.35
N ASP A 117 -2.84 24.34 -6.43
CA ASP A 117 -3.85 23.29 -6.39
C ASP A 117 -4.89 23.56 -5.30
N GLN A 118 -6.12 23.82 -5.72
CA GLN A 118 -7.20 24.17 -4.78
C GLN A 118 -7.69 22.98 -3.95
N ASP A 119 -7.66 21.77 -4.50
CA ASP A 119 -8.12 20.57 -3.80
C ASP A 119 -7.12 20.16 -2.72
N ILE A 120 -5.84 20.13 -3.04
CA ILE A 120 -4.77 19.87 -2.08
C ILE A 120 -4.76 20.94 -0.99
N ARG A 121 -4.85 22.22 -1.39
CA ARG A 121 -4.92 23.34 -0.44
C ARG A 121 -6.09 23.19 0.53
N LYS A 122 -7.28 22.86 0.02
CA LYS A 122 -8.48 22.66 0.84
C LYS A 122 -8.28 21.56 1.88
N VAL A 123 -7.76 20.39 1.44
CA VAL A 123 -7.51 19.26 2.34
C VAL A 123 -6.48 19.63 3.41
N LEU A 124 -5.37 20.26 3.04
CA LEU A 124 -4.34 20.66 4.00
C LEU A 124 -4.82 21.73 4.98
N MET A 125 -5.60 22.70 4.52
CA MET A 125 -6.19 23.70 5.41
C MET A 125 -7.14 23.11 6.45
N GLN A 126 -7.79 21.99 6.15
CA GLN A 126 -8.65 21.30 7.12
C GLN A 126 -7.87 20.74 8.33
N LEU A 127 -6.56 20.54 8.20
CA LEU A 127 -5.71 20.12 9.32
C LEU A 127 -5.58 21.21 10.40
N ILE A 128 -5.69 22.49 10.03
CA ILE A 128 -5.35 23.63 10.90
C ILE A 128 -6.47 24.65 11.09
N ASN A 129 -7.64 24.45 10.48
CA ASN A 129 -8.77 25.37 10.59
C ASN A 129 -9.87 24.88 11.56
N GLY A 130 -9.61 23.83 12.33
CA GLY A 130 -10.56 23.24 13.27
C GLY A 130 -11.55 22.27 12.67
N PHE A 131 -11.51 22.01 11.35
CA PHE A 131 -12.43 21.06 10.71
C PHE A 131 -12.33 19.65 11.34
N TYR A 132 -11.12 19.16 11.56
CA TYR A 132 -10.89 17.87 12.18
C TYR A 132 -10.82 17.90 13.71
N SER A 133 -10.53 19.05 14.30
CA SER A 133 -10.42 19.23 15.76
C SER A 133 -10.94 20.61 16.15
N PRO A 134 -12.28 20.78 16.28
CA PRO A 134 -12.88 22.09 16.60
C PRO A 134 -12.40 22.67 17.93
N ASN A 135 -12.11 21.83 18.91
CA ASN A 135 -11.69 22.24 20.24
C ASN A 135 -10.17 22.53 20.34
N ASP A 136 -9.40 22.08 19.38
CA ASP A 136 -7.95 22.28 19.29
C ASP A 136 -7.51 22.34 17.83
N PRO A 137 -7.65 23.47 17.15
CA PRO A 137 -7.26 23.63 15.74
C PRO A 137 -5.77 23.38 15.47
N GLU A 138 -4.93 23.50 16.50
CA GLU A 138 -3.49 23.31 16.38
C GLU A 138 -3.04 21.85 16.48
N LEU A 139 -3.96 20.95 16.83
CA LEU A 139 -3.65 19.52 17.08
C LEU A 139 -2.87 18.85 15.92
N PHE A 140 -3.09 19.27 14.68
CA PHE A 140 -2.45 18.71 13.48
C PHE A 140 -1.49 19.67 12.79
N ARG A 141 -1.08 20.74 13.47
CA ARG A 141 -0.14 21.73 12.95
C ARG A 141 1.20 21.11 12.55
N ASP A 142 1.70 20.16 13.33
CA ASP A 142 2.97 19.50 13.02
C ASP A 142 2.89 18.68 11.73
N LEU A 143 1.75 18.02 11.48
CA LEU A 143 1.53 17.31 10.22
C LEU A 143 1.46 18.29 9.03
N TYR A 144 0.69 19.37 9.16
CA TYR A 144 0.64 20.44 8.15
C TYR A 144 2.04 20.97 7.84
N ASN A 145 2.80 21.28 8.89
CA ASN A 145 4.16 21.79 8.74
C ASN A 145 5.11 20.78 8.10
N SER A 146 4.99 19.48 8.40
CA SER A 146 5.84 18.45 7.80
C SER A 146 5.63 18.31 6.28
N LEU A 147 4.45 18.67 5.79
CA LEU A 147 4.12 18.63 4.37
C LEU A 147 4.53 19.89 3.61
N LEU A 148 4.61 21.06 4.29
CA LEU A 148 4.81 22.33 3.62
C LEU A 148 6.05 23.12 4.06
N ASN A 149 6.60 22.80 5.23
CA ASN A 149 7.59 23.64 5.88
C ASN A 149 8.95 22.95 6.00
N THR A 150 9.96 23.46 5.32
CA THR A 150 11.34 22.94 5.39
C THR A 150 12.02 23.16 6.74
N GLN A 151 11.41 23.99 7.64
CA GLN A 151 12.00 24.26 8.95
C GLN A 151 11.86 23.09 9.95
N CYS A 152 10.86 22.24 9.79
CA CYS A 152 10.60 21.10 10.69
C CYS A 152 11.33 19.82 10.27
N THR A 153 11.66 19.69 9.00
CA THR A 153 12.38 18.55 8.41
C THR A 153 13.39 19.10 7.42
N GLN A 154 14.40 18.30 7.10
CA GLN A 154 15.40 18.70 6.10
C GLN A 154 14.76 18.97 4.72
N PHE A 155 13.62 18.34 4.43
CA PHE A 155 12.76 18.54 3.27
C PHE A 155 11.30 18.42 3.69
N ALA A 156 10.44 19.35 3.21
CA ALA A 156 9.01 19.20 3.34
C ALA A 156 8.50 18.07 2.42
N ASP A 157 7.43 17.40 2.84
CA ASP A 157 6.82 16.28 2.10
C ASP A 157 7.84 15.28 1.55
N THR A 158 8.67 14.73 2.44
CA THR A 158 9.76 13.77 2.12
C THR A 158 9.28 12.53 1.34
N TYR A 159 7.99 12.26 1.39
CA TYR A 159 7.35 11.12 0.74
C TYR A 159 6.56 11.51 -0.52
N PHE A 160 6.70 12.75 -0.99
CA PHE A 160 6.06 13.26 -2.22
C PHE A 160 4.53 13.03 -2.27
N ILE A 161 3.87 13.05 -1.12
CA ILE A 161 2.44 12.76 -0.98
C ILE A 161 1.60 13.73 -1.82
N LEU A 162 1.97 15.01 -1.83
CA LEU A 162 1.23 16.02 -2.59
C LEU A 162 1.45 15.85 -4.10
N LYS A 163 2.60 15.35 -4.52
CA LYS A 163 2.91 15.07 -5.92
C LYS A 163 2.06 13.92 -6.46
N ASP A 164 1.89 12.86 -5.67
CA ASP A 164 1.16 11.66 -6.07
C ASP A 164 -0.36 11.75 -5.82
N PHE A 165 -0.84 12.81 -5.17
CA PHE A 165 -2.23 12.95 -4.71
C PHE A 165 -3.27 12.71 -5.80
N HIS A 166 -3.16 13.40 -6.94
CA HIS A 166 -4.13 13.26 -8.02
C HIS A 166 -4.04 11.91 -8.73
N SER A 167 -2.83 11.39 -8.89
CA SER A 167 -2.61 10.05 -9.45
C SER A 167 -3.27 8.98 -8.59
N TYR A 168 -3.15 9.10 -7.26
CA TYR A 168 -3.86 8.24 -6.31
C TYR A 168 -5.38 8.39 -6.42
N ALA A 169 -5.88 9.63 -6.44
CA ALA A 169 -7.32 9.89 -6.59
C ALA A 169 -7.90 9.30 -7.88
N ASP A 170 -7.15 9.37 -8.97
CA ASP A 170 -7.57 8.78 -10.25
C ASP A 170 -7.50 7.25 -10.23
N ALA A 171 -6.54 6.66 -9.52
CA ALA A 171 -6.50 5.23 -9.30
C ALA A 171 -7.70 4.74 -8.47
N GLN A 172 -8.10 5.47 -7.43
CA GLN A 172 -9.33 5.19 -6.67
C GLN A 172 -10.59 5.23 -7.56
N LYS A 173 -10.69 6.18 -8.48
CA LYS A 173 -11.80 6.22 -9.44
C LYS A 173 -11.81 4.98 -10.35
N ARG A 174 -10.64 4.53 -10.82
CA ARG A 174 -10.53 3.30 -11.63
C ARG A 174 -10.94 2.07 -10.84
N VAL A 175 -10.58 1.96 -9.56
CA VAL A 175 -11.04 0.89 -8.65
C VAL A 175 -12.57 0.91 -8.56
N MET A 176 -13.16 2.07 -8.24
CA MET A 176 -14.62 2.20 -8.11
C MET A 176 -15.36 1.83 -9.41
N GLU A 177 -14.80 2.15 -10.57
CA GLU A 177 -15.43 1.81 -11.84
C GLU A 177 -15.28 0.33 -12.16
N ALA A 178 -14.10 -0.25 -11.97
CA ALA A 178 -13.85 -1.67 -12.17
C ALA A 178 -14.67 -2.56 -11.23
N TYR A 179 -14.91 -2.13 -10.00
CA TYR A 179 -15.70 -2.87 -9.02
C TYR A 179 -17.18 -3.05 -9.39
N LYS A 180 -17.69 -2.26 -10.35
CA LYS A 180 -19.06 -2.41 -10.88
C LYS A 180 -19.21 -3.58 -11.86
N ASP A 181 -18.11 -4.03 -12.45
CA ASP A 181 -18.06 -5.20 -13.32
C ASP A 181 -17.68 -6.43 -12.49
N GLU A 182 -18.68 -7.08 -11.90
CA GLU A 182 -18.49 -8.23 -11.01
C GLU A 182 -17.74 -9.38 -11.69
N GLU A 183 -18.00 -9.64 -12.97
CA GLU A 183 -17.32 -10.71 -13.72
C GLU A 183 -15.85 -10.37 -14.00
N GLY A 184 -15.59 -9.14 -14.44
CA GLY A 184 -14.22 -8.63 -14.66
C GLY A 184 -13.42 -8.62 -13.36
N TRP A 185 -14.04 -8.17 -12.26
CA TRP A 185 -13.41 -8.17 -10.94
C TRP A 185 -13.05 -9.58 -10.47
N ALA A 186 -14.02 -10.52 -10.53
CA ALA A 186 -13.80 -11.91 -10.14
C ALA A 186 -12.69 -12.57 -10.98
N LYS A 187 -12.64 -12.29 -12.28
CA LYS A 187 -11.59 -12.77 -13.17
C LYS A 187 -10.21 -12.26 -12.76
N SER A 188 -10.09 -10.97 -12.45
CA SER A 188 -8.82 -10.40 -11.98
C SER A 188 -8.41 -10.96 -10.62
N ALA A 189 -9.36 -11.16 -9.70
CA ALA A 189 -9.10 -11.79 -8.40
C ALA A 189 -8.58 -13.24 -8.55
N ILE A 190 -9.20 -14.03 -9.42
CA ILE A 190 -8.76 -15.40 -9.72
C ILE A 190 -7.35 -15.40 -10.32
N LEU A 191 -7.04 -14.48 -11.23
CA LEU A 191 -5.70 -14.35 -11.80
C LEU A 191 -4.66 -14.02 -10.73
N ASN A 192 -4.97 -13.08 -9.82
CA ASN A 192 -4.10 -12.74 -8.69
C ASN A 192 -3.81 -13.98 -7.83
N ILE A 193 -4.83 -14.75 -7.44
CA ILE A 193 -4.66 -15.99 -6.67
C ILE A 193 -3.80 -17.00 -7.44
N ALA A 194 -4.09 -17.21 -8.72
CA ALA A 194 -3.39 -18.20 -9.54
C ALA A 194 -1.89 -17.91 -9.70
N HIS A 195 -1.52 -16.64 -9.75
CA HIS A 195 -0.13 -16.20 -9.88
C HIS A 195 0.58 -15.97 -8.52
N ALA A 196 -0.12 -16.06 -7.40
CA ALA A 196 0.47 -15.86 -6.07
C ALA A 196 1.52 -16.92 -5.68
N GLY A 197 1.58 -18.04 -6.41
CA GLY A 197 2.63 -19.07 -6.26
C GLY A 197 4.05 -18.54 -6.40
N LYS A 198 4.25 -17.41 -7.11
CA LYS A 198 5.52 -16.67 -7.17
C LYS A 198 6.08 -16.36 -5.77
N PHE A 199 5.20 -16.05 -4.82
CA PHE A 199 5.55 -15.65 -3.46
C PHE A 199 5.51 -16.82 -2.46
N SER A 200 5.46 -18.07 -2.94
CA SER A 200 5.51 -19.25 -2.08
C SER A 200 6.90 -19.40 -1.45
N SER A 201 6.92 -19.68 -0.16
CA SER A 201 8.16 -20.04 0.55
C SER A 201 8.82 -21.30 -0.02
N ASP A 202 8.02 -22.27 -0.48
CA ASP A 202 8.54 -23.50 -1.08
C ASP A 202 9.34 -23.20 -2.35
N ARG A 203 8.85 -22.28 -3.21
CA ARG A 203 9.59 -21.85 -4.38
C ARG A 203 10.91 -21.16 -3.98
N THR A 204 10.86 -20.26 -3.03
CA THR A 204 12.04 -19.54 -2.55
C THR A 204 13.09 -20.51 -2.01
N ILE A 205 12.69 -21.46 -1.18
CA ILE A 205 13.59 -22.49 -0.64
C ILE A 205 14.17 -23.36 -1.77
N GLN A 206 13.36 -23.74 -2.77
CA GLN A 206 13.85 -24.51 -3.91
C GLN A 206 14.91 -23.73 -4.70
N GLU A 207 14.72 -22.45 -4.94
CA GLU A 207 15.72 -21.61 -5.60
C GLU A 207 17.02 -21.50 -4.80
N TYR A 208 16.95 -21.42 -3.46
CA TYR A 208 18.13 -21.49 -2.61
C TYR A 208 18.86 -22.83 -2.73
N VAL A 209 18.11 -23.93 -2.75
CA VAL A 209 18.69 -25.28 -2.91
C VAL A 209 19.42 -25.42 -4.25
N ASP A 210 18.80 -24.94 -5.33
CA ASP A 210 19.31 -25.13 -6.68
C ASP A 210 20.42 -24.12 -7.00
N GLY A 211 20.26 -22.86 -6.59
CA GLY A 211 21.15 -21.78 -6.97
C GLY A 211 22.34 -21.55 -6.03
N TYR A 212 22.13 -21.70 -4.73
CA TYR A 212 23.16 -21.36 -3.74
C TYR A 212 23.75 -22.55 -3.02
N LEU A 213 22.93 -23.53 -2.67
CA LEU A 213 23.40 -24.67 -1.89
C LEU A 213 23.87 -25.81 -2.75
N ALA A 214 23.51 -25.85 -4.03
CA ALA A 214 23.85 -26.91 -4.99
C ALA A 214 23.61 -28.31 -4.41
N LEU A 215 22.61 -28.44 -3.57
CA LEU A 215 22.30 -29.70 -2.91
C LEU A 215 21.76 -30.68 -3.93
N ARG A 216 22.59 -31.64 -4.33
CA ARG A 216 22.12 -32.77 -5.12
C ARG A 216 21.11 -33.57 -4.27
N GLN A 217 19.86 -33.65 -4.73
CA GLN A 217 18.90 -34.60 -4.19
C GLN A 217 19.43 -36.02 -4.42
N ASN A 218 20.08 -36.56 -3.40
CA ASN A 218 20.37 -37.98 -3.37
C ASN A 218 19.07 -38.77 -3.13
N TYR A 219 18.27 -38.89 -4.17
CA TYR A 219 17.14 -39.80 -4.19
C TYR A 219 17.67 -41.25 -4.14
N ARG A 220 17.96 -41.73 -2.94
CA ARG A 220 17.96 -43.18 -2.72
C ARG A 220 16.50 -43.62 -2.72
N ARG A 221 16.10 -44.30 -3.80
CA ARG A 221 14.84 -45.04 -3.85
C ARG A 221 14.72 -45.87 -2.58
N GLY A 222 13.77 -45.55 -1.71
CA GLY A 222 13.33 -46.46 -0.67
C GLY A 222 13.16 -45.95 0.76
N ILE A 223 13.47 -44.67 1.11
CA ILE A 223 13.22 -44.20 2.47
C ILE A 223 12.55 -42.85 2.41
N ARG A 224 11.23 -42.78 2.63
CA ARG A 224 10.51 -41.57 2.99
C ARG A 224 10.97 -41.16 4.38
N LYS A 225 11.99 -40.32 4.48
CA LYS A 225 12.21 -39.51 5.69
C LYS A 225 11.63 -38.11 5.42
N SER A 226 10.49 -37.83 6.00
CA SER A 226 9.98 -36.48 6.13
C SER A 226 10.95 -35.69 7.01
N TYR A 227 11.83 -34.89 6.44
CA TYR A 227 12.56 -33.88 7.20
C TYR A 227 11.59 -32.73 7.45
N LYS A 228 11.20 -32.53 8.69
CA LYS A 228 10.58 -31.27 9.11
C LYS A 228 11.66 -30.19 9.04
N ILE A 229 11.46 -29.21 8.18
CA ILE A 229 12.34 -28.02 8.01
C ILE A 229 12.47 -27.22 9.33
N ALA A 230 11.68 -27.53 10.36
CA ALA A 230 11.71 -26.90 11.65
C ALA A 230 13.03 -27.08 12.46
N ASP A 231 13.91 -27.98 12.06
CA ASP A 231 15.12 -28.30 12.85
C ASP A 231 16.39 -27.59 12.36
N CYS A 232 16.32 -26.71 11.37
CA CYS A 232 17.48 -26.01 10.82
C CYS A 232 17.48 -24.49 11.04
N LEU A 233 16.56 -23.96 11.86
CA LEU A 233 16.47 -22.52 12.15
C LEU A 233 16.61 -22.24 13.66
N PHE A 234 17.73 -22.72 14.27
CA PHE A 234 18.26 -22.18 15.54
C PHE A 234 19.77 -22.14 15.46
#